data_a4959ad97bd34c954e4f475e09453611
#
_entry.id   a4959ad97bd34c954e4f475e09453611
#
_cell.length_a   1.000
_cell.length_b   1.000
_cell.length_c   1.000
_cell.angle_alpha   90.00
_cell.angle_beta   90.00
_cell.angle_gamma   90.00
#
_symmetry.space_group_name_H-M   'P 1'
#
loop_
_entity.id
_entity.type
_entity.pdbx_description
1 polymer ?
#
loop_
_entity_poly.entity_id
_entity_poly.type
_entity_poly.pdbx_seq_one_letter_code
_entity_poly.pdbx_strand_id
1 'polypeptide(L)'
;MRRAESRNSGRRGNGLWNTPDVGKEQAMREVMAVVLAGGVGERLLPLTRHRAKPAVPFGGMYRIVDFTLSNCINSMCRKVMVLVQYKSLSLARHISGAWSMLRPDLGEYIEVIPPQKRVSDNWFLGTADAIYQNLYSIEPEHPKQVLVLSGDHIYKMDYGEMLHFHI
;
A
#
# COMPACT_ATOMS: atom_id res chain seq x y z
N MET A 1 36.32 -47.24 -29.95
CA MET A 1 36.54 -46.22 -28.90
C MET A 1 35.54 -45.09 -29.11
N ARG A 2 34.42 -45.05 -28.36
CA ARG A 2 33.45 -43.95 -28.37
C ARG A 2 33.53 -43.29 -27.03
N ARG A 3 33.90 -41.99 -27.00
CA ARG A 3 33.91 -41.16 -25.80
C ARG A 3 32.47 -40.82 -25.42
N ALA A 4 32.13 -41.09 -24.18
CA ALA A 4 30.86 -40.67 -23.55
C ALA A 4 30.96 -39.20 -23.18
N GLU A 5 30.10 -38.35 -23.75
CA GLU A 5 29.87 -36.99 -23.32
C GLU A 5 28.99 -37.01 -22.08
N SER A 6 29.56 -36.58 -20.95
CA SER A 6 28.82 -36.36 -19.69
C SER A 6 27.97 -35.10 -19.83
N ARG A 7 26.64 -35.28 -19.92
CA ARG A 7 25.68 -34.19 -19.76
C ARG A 7 25.67 -33.72 -18.29
N ASN A 8 26.31 -32.63 -18.05
CA ASN A 8 26.23 -31.89 -16.79
C ASN A 8 24.86 -31.20 -16.73
N SER A 9 23.87 -31.84 -16.09
CA SER A 9 22.59 -31.25 -15.75
C SER A 9 22.77 -30.32 -14.59
N GLY A 10 23.11 -29.07 -14.85
CA GLY A 10 23.15 -28.00 -13.87
C GLY A 10 21.78 -27.85 -13.21
N ARG A 11 21.64 -28.37 -11.99
CA ARG A 11 20.55 -28.01 -11.08
C ARG A 11 20.61 -26.49 -10.88
N ARG A 12 19.69 -25.76 -11.48
CA ARG A 12 19.42 -24.35 -11.09
C ARG A 12 18.89 -24.42 -9.66
N GLY A 13 19.75 -24.06 -8.72
CA GLY A 13 19.33 -23.83 -7.36
C GLY A 13 18.28 -22.72 -7.35
N ASN A 14 17.09 -23.02 -6.84
CA ASN A 14 16.12 -22.01 -6.44
C ASN A 14 16.74 -21.18 -5.32
N GLY A 15 17.51 -20.15 -5.69
CA GLY A 15 17.98 -19.15 -4.75
C GLY A 15 16.76 -18.38 -4.23
N LEU A 16 16.41 -18.59 -2.97
CA LEU A 16 15.30 -17.95 -2.23
C LEU A 16 15.50 -16.43 -2.01
N TRP A 17 16.54 -15.86 -2.58
CA TRP A 17 16.88 -14.45 -2.46
C TRP A 17 17.02 -13.87 -3.87
N ASN A 18 15.90 -13.37 -4.41
CA ASN A 18 15.97 -12.50 -5.59
C ASN A 18 16.88 -11.34 -5.24
N THR A 19 18.00 -11.19 -5.95
CA THR A 19 18.76 -9.94 -5.93
C THR A 19 17.80 -8.81 -6.28
N PRO A 20 17.75 -7.73 -5.49
CA PRO A 20 16.88 -6.60 -5.78
C PRO A 20 17.13 -6.12 -7.21
N ASP A 21 16.07 -6.05 -8.01
CA ASP A 21 16.14 -5.44 -9.33
C ASP A 21 16.23 -3.91 -9.12
N VAL A 22 17.44 -3.39 -9.17
CA VAL A 22 17.74 -1.96 -8.91
C VAL A 22 16.85 -1.05 -9.76
N GLY A 23 16.51 -1.46 -10.98
CA GLY A 23 15.62 -0.71 -11.87
C GLY A 23 14.17 -0.64 -11.33
N LYS A 24 13.66 -1.75 -10.81
CA LYS A 24 12.32 -1.81 -10.19
C LYS A 24 12.27 -0.98 -8.92
N GLU A 25 13.27 -1.07 -8.06
CA GLU A 25 13.32 -0.28 -6.82
C GLU A 25 13.34 1.21 -7.11
N GLN A 26 14.11 1.64 -8.09
CA GLN A 26 14.19 3.05 -8.48
C GLN A 26 12.85 3.53 -9.07
N ALA A 27 12.20 2.74 -9.91
CA ALA A 27 10.89 3.06 -10.47
C ALA A 27 9.83 3.20 -9.35
N MET A 28 9.84 2.30 -8.36
CA MET A 28 8.90 2.34 -7.23
C MET A 28 9.08 3.55 -6.31
N ARG A 29 10.25 4.18 -6.27
CA ARG A 29 10.47 5.44 -5.51
C ARG A 29 9.71 6.63 -6.10
N GLU A 30 9.37 6.58 -7.38
CA GLU A 30 8.62 7.62 -8.10
C GLU A 30 7.12 7.36 -8.11
N VAL A 31 6.69 6.25 -7.47
CA VAL A 31 5.28 5.86 -7.29
C VAL A 31 4.78 6.38 -5.96
N MET A 32 3.58 6.93 -5.97
CA MET A 32 2.80 7.22 -4.76
C MET A 32 1.67 6.22 -4.63
N ALA A 33 1.54 5.59 -3.47
CA ALA A 33 0.37 4.76 -3.15
C ALA A 33 -0.73 5.59 -2.49
N VAL A 34 -1.95 5.42 -2.96
CA VAL A 34 -3.16 5.98 -2.36
C VAL A 34 -4.02 4.82 -1.88
N VAL A 35 -4.07 4.63 -0.56
CA VAL A 35 -4.80 3.55 0.08
C VAL A 35 -6.19 4.04 0.51
N LEU A 36 -7.23 3.45 -0.07
CA LEU A 36 -8.61 3.79 0.23
C LEU A 36 -9.08 3.05 1.49
N ALA A 37 -9.30 3.78 2.57
CA ALA A 37 -9.60 3.23 3.90
C ALA A 37 -10.91 3.79 4.51
N GLY A 38 -11.87 4.21 3.66
CA GLY A 38 -13.07 4.94 4.06
C GLY A 38 -14.34 4.12 4.30
N GLY A 39 -14.33 2.81 4.09
CA GLY A 39 -15.53 1.98 4.13
C GLY A 39 -16.16 1.83 5.53
N VAL A 40 -17.51 1.90 5.62
CA VAL A 40 -18.27 1.76 6.87
C VAL A 40 -18.14 0.37 7.48
N GLY A 41 -18.03 -0.67 6.64
CA GLY A 41 -17.78 -2.04 7.08
C GLY A 41 -18.94 -2.72 7.80
N GLU A 42 -20.18 -2.46 7.43
CA GLU A 42 -21.40 -2.99 8.09
C GLU A 42 -21.41 -4.52 8.19
N ARG A 43 -20.87 -5.21 7.19
CA ARG A 43 -20.81 -6.69 7.15
C ARG A 43 -19.93 -7.29 8.26
N LEU A 44 -19.08 -6.48 8.89
CA LEU A 44 -18.20 -6.92 9.98
C LEU A 44 -18.69 -6.48 11.37
N LEU A 45 -19.94 -6.07 11.53
CA LEU A 45 -20.51 -5.80 12.84
C LEU A 45 -20.49 -7.09 13.71
N PRO A 46 -20.15 -6.98 15.01
CA PRO A 46 -19.95 -5.76 15.80
C PRO A 46 -18.51 -5.17 15.76
N LEU A 47 -17.57 -5.76 15.04
CA LEU A 47 -16.14 -5.36 15.02
C LEU A 47 -15.93 -3.92 14.54
N THR A 48 -16.81 -3.47 13.63
CA THR A 48 -16.75 -2.12 13.03
C THR A 48 -17.65 -1.10 13.76
N ARG A 49 -18.24 -1.46 14.91
CA ARG A 49 -19.11 -0.53 15.67
C ARG A 49 -18.40 0.79 16.02
N HIS A 50 -17.09 0.72 16.37
CA HIS A 50 -16.32 1.87 16.85
C HIS A 50 -15.05 2.17 16.03
N ARG A 51 -14.87 1.52 14.88
CA ARG A 51 -13.67 1.67 14.03
C ARG A 51 -13.99 1.40 12.56
N ALA A 52 -13.21 1.98 11.67
CA ALA A 52 -13.26 1.68 10.24
C ALA A 52 -12.83 0.22 9.99
N LYS A 53 -13.31 -0.41 8.90
CA LYS A 53 -12.97 -1.79 8.53
C LYS A 53 -11.46 -2.04 8.45
N PRO A 54 -10.62 -1.17 7.85
CA PRO A 54 -9.17 -1.34 7.81
C PRO A 54 -8.51 -1.36 9.20
N ALA A 55 -9.16 -0.79 10.22
CA ALA A 55 -8.66 -0.76 11.60
C ALA A 55 -9.08 -1.98 12.44
N VAL A 56 -9.80 -2.94 11.89
CA VAL A 56 -10.19 -4.18 12.58
C VAL A 56 -8.95 -5.02 12.83
N PRO A 57 -8.73 -5.51 14.09
CA PRO A 57 -7.63 -6.42 14.40
C PRO A 57 -7.72 -7.71 13.59
N PHE A 58 -6.58 -8.20 13.13
CA PHE A 58 -6.45 -9.43 12.37
C PHE A 58 -5.10 -10.11 12.68
N GLY A 59 -5.11 -11.42 12.91
CA GLY A 59 -3.89 -12.17 13.15
C GLY A 59 -3.10 -11.74 14.40
N GLY A 60 -3.79 -11.38 15.49
CA GLY A 60 -3.17 -10.96 16.75
C GLY A 60 -2.98 -9.44 16.85
N MET A 61 -1.75 -8.97 16.71
CA MET A 61 -1.40 -7.55 16.89
C MET A 61 -1.65 -6.69 15.64
N TYR A 62 -1.84 -7.30 14.48
CA TYR A 62 -2.01 -6.59 13.21
C TYR A 62 -3.44 -6.08 13.04
N ARG A 63 -3.62 -5.19 12.06
CA ARG A 63 -4.91 -4.75 11.55
C ARG A 63 -4.99 -5.02 10.05
N ILE A 64 -6.19 -5.04 9.51
CA ILE A 64 -6.41 -5.35 8.08
C ILE A 64 -5.55 -4.46 7.17
N VAL A 65 -5.42 -3.16 7.46
CA VAL A 65 -4.62 -2.21 6.68
C VAL A 65 -3.14 -2.59 6.62
N ASP A 66 -2.61 -3.26 7.64
CA ASP A 66 -1.18 -3.59 7.72
C ASP A 66 -0.72 -4.51 6.58
N PHE A 67 -1.61 -5.31 6.00
CA PHE A 67 -1.30 -6.14 4.84
C PHE A 67 -1.03 -5.32 3.59
N THR A 68 -1.88 -4.31 3.30
CA THR A 68 -1.67 -3.39 2.18
C THR A 68 -0.42 -2.53 2.41
N LEU A 69 -0.23 -1.99 3.62
CA LEU A 69 0.95 -1.20 3.94
C LEU A 69 2.24 -2.03 3.87
N SER A 70 2.22 -3.27 4.37
CA SER A 70 3.36 -4.19 4.24
C SER A 70 3.71 -4.48 2.78
N ASN A 71 2.71 -4.68 1.91
CA ASN A 71 2.94 -4.85 0.49
C ASN A 71 3.58 -3.60 -0.13
N CYS A 72 3.14 -2.37 0.23
CA CYS A 72 3.76 -1.12 -0.22
C CYS A 72 5.24 -1.08 0.16
N ILE A 73 5.54 -1.29 1.45
CA ILE A 73 6.91 -1.20 1.96
C ILE A 73 7.81 -2.30 1.36
N ASN A 74 7.32 -3.52 1.25
CA ASN A 74 8.05 -4.63 0.64
C ASN A 74 8.29 -4.45 -0.87
N SER A 75 7.42 -3.69 -1.54
CA SER A 75 7.57 -3.30 -2.94
C SER A 75 8.35 -1.99 -3.13
N MET A 76 9.02 -1.47 -2.08
CA MET A 76 9.80 -0.21 -2.10
C MET A 76 8.97 1.05 -2.39
N CYS A 77 7.63 0.99 -2.31
CA CYS A 77 6.77 2.16 -2.35
C CYS A 77 6.80 2.86 -0.98
N ARG A 78 7.43 4.03 -0.90
CA ARG A 78 7.72 4.74 0.35
C ARG A 78 6.88 5.99 0.57
N LYS A 79 6.11 6.43 -0.43
CA LYS A 79 5.16 7.53 -0.34
C LYS A 79 3.75 6.96 -0.33
N VAL A 80 3.10 6.97 0.83
CA VAL A 80 1.78 6.35 0.99
C VAL A 80 0.82 7.33 1.64
N MET A 81 -0.28 7.65 0.95
CA MET A 81 -1.43 8.37 1.50
C MET A 81 -2.55 7.40 1.83
N VAL A 82 -3.08 7.46 3.03
CA VAL A 82 -4.22 6.65 3.46
C VAL A 82 -5.44 7.54 3.59
N LEU A 83 -6.32 7.49 2.59
CA LEU A 83 -7.56 8.28 2.57
C LEU A 83 -8.59 7.63 3.48
N VAL A 84 -8.97 8.34 4.53
CA VAL A 84 -9.96 7.88 5.51
C VAL A 84 -11.22 8.73 5.43
N GLN A 85 -12.35 8.16 5.85
CA GLN A 85 -13.61 8.89 5.85
C GLN A 85 -14.33 8.72 7.18
N TYR A 86 -14.55 7.51 7.62
CA TYR A 86 -15.40 7.17 8.73
C TYR A 86 -14.61 6.53 9.87
N LYS A 87 -14.90 6.93 11.14
CA LYS A 87 -14.27 6.36 12.35
C LYS A 87 -12.75 6.22 12.28
N SER A 88 -12.07 7.23 11.75
CA SER A 88 -10.64 7.19 11.37
C SER A 88 -9.68 7.21 12.55
N LEU A 89 -10.09 7.69 13.74
CA LEU A 89 -9.18 7.93 14.87
C LEU A 89 -8.39 6.69 15.28
N SER A 90 -9.04 5.53 15.36
CA SER A 90 -8.38 4.26 15.71
C SER A 90 -7.38 3.81 14.65
N LEU A 91 -7.67 4.08 13.37
CA LEU A 91 -6.77 3.79 12.26
C LEU A 91 -5.57 4.72 12.27
N ALA A 92 -5.80 6.03 12.40
CA ALA A 92 -4.76 7.04 12.45
C ALA A 92 -3.76 6.78 13.60
N ARG A 93 -4.26 6.50 14.81
CA ARG A 93 -3.41 6.13 15.95
C ARG A 93 -2.58 4.88 15.70
N HIS A 94 -3.15 3.88 15.06
CA HIS A 94 -2.42 2.66 14.73
C HIS A 94 -1.31 2.92 13.72
N ILE A 95 -1.60 3.63 12.64
CA ILE A 95 -0.62 3.96 11.61
C ILE A 95 0.51 4.80 12.20
N SER A 96 0.20 5.85 12.95
CA SER A 96 1.23 6.70 13.59
C SER A 96 2.12 5.94 14.57
N GLY A 97 1.58 4.95 15.29
CA GLY A 97 2.36 4.16 16.25
C GLY A 97 3.12 3.00 15.65
N ALA A 98 2.53 2.29 14.68
CA ALA A 98 3.10 1.05 14.14
C ALA A 98 3.98 1.27 12.89
N TRP A 99 3.79 2.38 12.17
CA TRP A 99 4.43 2.64 10.87
C TRP A 99 5.36 3.87 10.88
N SER A 100 5.92 4.22 12.04
CA SER A 100 6.86 5.34 12.21
C SER A 100 8.30 5.05 11.73
N MET A 101 8.52 3.94 11.03
CA MET A 101 9.86 3.51 10.60
C MET A 101 10.39 4.25 9.36
N LEU A 102 9.53 4.97 8.64
CA LEU A 102 9.93 5.70 7.44
C LEU A 102 10.64 7.01 7.80
N ARG A 103 11.40 7.53 6.85
CA ARG A 103 12.26 8.70 6.99
C ARG A 103 11.66 9.92 6.28
N PRO A 104 10.87 10.77 6.97
CA PRO A 104 10.28 11.97 6.34
C PRO A 104 11.34 12.94 5.79
N ASP A 105 12.51 12.98 6.39
CA ASP A 105 13.67 13.74 5.91
C ASP A 105 14.20 13.27 4.55
N LEU A 106 13.86 12.04 4.14
CA LEU A 106 14.14 11.48 2.81
C LEU A 106 12.91 11.49 1.88
N GLY A 107 11.81 12.13 2.29
CA GLY A 107 10.56 12.16 1.54
C GLY A 107 9.78 10.83 1.61
N GLU A 108 10.05 9.99 2.62
CA GLU A 108 9.34 8.73 2.85
C GLU A 108 8.29 8.92 3.96
N TYR A 109 7.04 8.54 3.71
CA TYR A 109 5.97 8.70 4.70
C TYR A 109 4.80 7.74 4.46
N ILE A 110 4.05 7.49 5.53
CA ILE A 110 2.68 6.98 5.50
C ILE A 110 1.82 8.00 6.23
N GLU A 111 1.01 8.73 5.49
CA GLU A 111 0.18 9.80 6.01
C GLU A 111 -1.31 9.44 5.93
N VAL A 112 -2.03 9.73 7.02
CA VAL A 112 -3.49 9.57 7.06
C VAL A 112 -4.14 10.89 6.71
N ILE A 113 -4.88 10.91 5.60
CA ILE A 113 -5.57 12.10 5.11
C ILE A 113 -7.06 12.01 5.48
N PRO A 114 -7.54 12.79 6.44
CA PRO A 114 -8.96 12.90 6.74
C PRO A 114 -9.68 13.72 5.66
N PRO A 115 -11.02 13.58 5.52
CA PRO A 115 -11.80 14.37 4.59
C PRO A 115 -11.64 15.87 4.87
N GLN A 116 -11.26 16.64 3.86
CA GLN A 116 -10.97 18.07 4.01
C GLN A 116 -12.14 18.98 3.63
N LYS A 117 -13.23 18.44 3.05
CA LYS A 117 -14.40 19.21 2.58
C LYS A 117 -14.03 20.41 1.70
N ARG A 118 -12.97 20.29 0.90
CA ARG A 118 -12.49 21.40 0.05
C ARG A 118 -13.28 21.56 -1.23
N VAL A 119 -13.75 20.45 -1.81
CA VAL A 119 -14.46 20.42 -3.10
C VAL A 119 -15.97 20.34 -2.87
N SER A 120 -16.41 19.63 -1.83
CA SER A 120 -17.82 19.55 -1.45
C SER A 120 -17.98 19.41 0.06
N ASP A 121 -19.13 19.80 0.60
CA ASP A 121 -19.48 19.58 2.02
C ASP A 121 -19.89 18.13 2.32
N ASN A 122 -20.02 17.32 1.30
CA ASN A 122 -20.42 15.91 1.42
C ASN A 122 -19.23 14.97 1.65
N TRP A 123 -19.55 13.80 2.16
CA TRP A 123 -18.62 12.67 2.20
C TRP A 123 -18.30 12.21 0.77
N PHE A 124 -17.17 11.50 0.61
CA PHE A 124 -16.81 10.91 -0.68
C PHE A 124 -17.94 10.05 -1.24
N LEU A 125 -18.37 10.33 -2.46
CA LEU A 125 -19.45 9.60 -3.14
C LEU A 125 -19.02 8.21 -3.62
N GLY A 126 -17.71 7.96 -3.64
CA GLY A 126 -17.14 6.69 -4.06
C GLY A 126 -15.61 6.76 -4.11
N THR A 127 -14.98 5.69 -4.62
CA THR A 127 -13.52 5.57 -4.67
C THR A 127 -12.87 6.60 -5.59
N ALA A 128 -13.46 6.85 -6.76
CA ALA A 128 -12.96 7.84 -7.71
C ALA A 128 -13.10 9.26 -7.15
N ASP A 129 -14.21 9.56 -6.49
CA ASP A 129 -14.44 10.85 -5.86
C ASP A 129 -13.47 11.10 -4.70
N ALA A 130 -13.15 10.07 -3.92
CA ALA A 130 -12.14 10.16 -2.87
C ALA A 130 -10.77 10.58 -3.42
N ILE A 131 -10.36 10.07 -4.57
CA ILE A 131 -9.11 10.47 -5.24
C ILE A 131 -9.24 11.88 -5.79
N TYR A 132 -10.33 12.18 -6.49
CA TYR A 132 -10.57 13.50 -7.09
C TYR A 132 -10.51 14.61 -6.03
N GLN A 133 -11.19 14.45 -4.90
CA GLN A 133 -11.18 15.43 -3.81
C GLN A 133 -9.81 15.58 -3.13
N ASN A 134 -8.87 14.65 -3.34
CA ASN A 134 -7.52 14.69 -2.78
C ASN A 134 -6.41 14.94 -3.82
N LEU A 135 -6.76 15.30 -5.07
CA LEU A 135 -5.77 15.62 -6.11
C LEU A 135 -4.81 16.72 -5.65
N TYR A 136 -5.30 17.73 -4.93
CA TYR A 136 -4.49 18.82 -4.39
C TYR A 136 -3.36 18.33 -3.43
N SER A 137 -3.51 17.16 -2.80
CA SER A 137 -2.46 16.55 -1.96
C SER A 137 -1.53 15.64 -2.77
N ILE A 138 -2.01 15.10 -3.89
CA ILE A 138 -1.26 14.18 -4.75
C ILE A 138 -0.37 14.96 -5.73
N GLU A 139 -0.91 15.99 -6.38
CA GLU A 139 -0.23 16.75 -7.42
C GLU A 139 1.10 17.41 -6.98
N PRO A 140 1.20 18.02 -5.78
CA PRO A 140 2.45 18.63 -5.32
C PRO A 140 3.61 17.64 -5.14
N GLU A 141 3.31 16.36 -4.96
CA GLU A 141 4.32 15.29 -4.83
C GLU A 141 4.89 14.85 -6.18
N HIS A 142 4.31 15.31 -7.28
CA HIS A 142 4.74 15.02 -8.66
C HIS A 142 5.03 13.53 -8.92
N PRO A 143 4.17 12.59 -8.50
CA PRO A 143 4.42 11.18 -8.72
C PRO A 143 4.36 10.85 -10.21
N LYS A 144 5.25 9.99 -10.70
CA LYS A 144 5.16 9.50 -12.09
C LYS A 144 3.95 8.58 -12.27
N GLN A 145 3.65 7.76 -11.28
CA GLN A 145 2.47 6.90 -11.24
C GLN A 145 1.80 6.96 -9.87
N VAL A 146 0.49 6.80 -9.87
CA VAL A 146 -0.31 6.69 -8.64
C VAL A 146 -0.86 5.27 -8.54
N LEU A 147 -0.49 4.57 -7.48
CA LEU A 147 -0.94 3.23 -7.17
C LEU A 147 -2.17 3.29 -6.25
N VAL A 148 -3.35 3.00 -6.78
CA VAL A 148 -4.61 3.02 -6.01
C VAL A 148 -4.89 1.65 -5.41
N LEU A 149 -4.99 1.58 -4.09
CA LEU A 149 -5.11 0.34 -3.33
C LEU A 149 -6.32 0.36 -2.39
N SER A 150 -6.88 -0.83 -2.12
CA SER A 150 -7.88 -1.02 -1.08
C SER A 150 -7.21 -1.30 0.27
N GLY A 151 -7.55 -0.54 1.31
CA GLY A 151 -7.01 -0.73 2.67
C GLY A 151 -7.67 -1.85 3.47
N ASP A 152 -8.64 -2.55 2.88
CA ASP A 152 -9.42 -3.60 3.52
C ASP A 152 -9.24 -4.99 2.88
N HIS A 153 -8.21 -5.15 2.05
CA HIS A 153 -7.90 -6.37 1.31
C HIS A 153 -6.68 -7.08 1.90
N ILE A 154 -6.86 -8.32 2.34
CA ILE A 154 -5.81 -9.14 2.94
C ILE A 154 -5.23 -10.05 1.85
N TYR A 155 -4.01 -9.75 1.40
CA TYR A 155 -3.30 -10.49 0.35
C TYR A 155 -1.80 -10.19 0.42
N LYS A 156 -1.00 -10.96 -0.30
CA LYS A 156 0.42 -10.73 -0.51
C LYS A 156 0.66 -10.45 -1.98
N MET A 157 1.27 -9.31 -2.31
CA MET A 157 1.56 -8.90 -3.67
C MET A 157 2.82 -8.03 -3.71
N ASP A 158 3.62 -8.22 -4.75
CA ASP A 158 4.68 -7.30 -5.15
C ASP A 158 4.11 -6.28 -6.14
N TYR A 159 3.98 -5.03 -5.72
CA TYR A 159 3.48 -3.97 -6.58
C TYR A 159 4.49 -3.55 -7.65
N GLY A 160 5.78 -3.89 -7.49
CA GLY A 160 6.79 -3.70 -8.53
C GLY A 160 6.49 -4.48 -9.80
N GLU A 161 5.94 -5.71 -9.67
CA GLU A 161 5.49 -6.50 -10.83
C GLU A 161 4.29 -5.83 -11.53
N MET A 162 3.35 -5.29 -10.75
CA MET A 162 2.19 -4.58 -11.30
C MET A 162 2.62 -3.31 -12.04
N LEU A 163 3.55 -2.55 -11.46
CA LEU A 163 4.12 -1.36 -12.09
C LEU A 163 4.83 -1.72 -13.40
N HIS A 164 5.68 -2.76 -13.38
CA HIS A 164 6.39 -3.21 -14.57
C HIS A 164 5.45 -3.63 -15.72
N PHE A 165 4.31 -4.23 -15.38
CA PHE A 165 3.29 -4.57 -16.38
C PHE A 165 2.56 -3.34 -16.93
N HIS A 166 2.45 -2.27 -16.12
CA HIS A 166 1.74 -1.04 -16.49
C HIS A 166 2.56 -0.14 -17.42
N ILE A 167 3.90 -0.09 -17.26
CA ILE A 167 4.82 0.74 -18.06
C ILE A 167 5.22 0.01 -19.34
#